data_cea7bcf9c977442cbd1c585fe8721c5d
#
_entry.id   cea7bcf9c977442cbd1c585fe8721c5d
#
_cell.length_a   1.000
_cell.length_b   1.000
_cell.length_c   1.000
_cell.angle_alpha   90.00
_cell.angle_beta   90.00
_cell.angle_gamma   90.00
#
_symmetry.space_group_name_H-M   'P 1'
#
loop_
_entity.id
_entity.type
_entity.pdbx_description
1 polymer ?
#
loop_
_entity_poly.entity_id
_entity_poly.type
_entity_poly.pdbx_seq_one_letter_code
_entity_poly.pdbx_strand_id
1 'polypeptide(L)'
;MGVGLLLSGCKIDVLQPAGYVARQQLILIAICVFVMLCVVLPVMFAVIVLAIKYRASNTKADYLPDWGHSNKVEAFMWGVPIAIIVILGALTAYYTYRLEPSNPLPVEVSGEEKPLQVNAVALDWKWLFIYPEYGIASINEIYAPKDRQVLLQLTSESSLNAFWVPKLGTVLYAMPQMNSKLHLVADEKGIFNGNSANYSGDGFSHMRFHWHSVSLEDFNNWVTKVRDNGQKLDRMSYRQLAIAPRMNDITAKEKDAEVRYFAPVEKRLYYRIVNRCVDENTICNEDLMKRAAAQTLWGALCSVFDPDAI
;
A
#
# COMPACT_ATOMS: atom_id res chain seq x y z
N MET A 1 9.71 -6.81 41.00
CA MET A 1 8.80 -7.73 40.30
C MET A 1 7.60 -6.97 39.68
N GLY A 2 7.79 -5.94 38.86
CA GLY A 2 6.70 -5.07 38.36
C GLY A 2 6.82 -4.62 36.88
N VAL A 3 7.90 -4.98 36.20
CA VAL A 3 8.14 -4.50 34.81
C VAL A 3 7.65 -5.48 33.72
N GLY A 4 7.34 -6.73 34.11
CA GLY A 4 6.92 -7.77 33.15
C GLY A 4 5.46 -7.69 32.66
N LEU A 5 4.61 -6.88 33.31
CA LEU A 5 3.16 -6.81 33.00
C LEU A 5 2.78 -5.76 31.94
N LEU A 6 3.72 -4.95 31.48
CA LEU A 6 3.47 -3.94 30.43
C LEU A 6 3.82 -4.42 29.00
N LEU A 7 4.29 -5.65 28.83
CA LEU A 7 4.70 -6.23 27.55
C LEU A 7 3.63 -7.13 26.89
N SER A 8 2.44 -7.26 27.50
CA SER A 8 1.28 -7.85 26.80
C SER A 8 0.68 -6.83 25.82
N GLY A 9 1.53 -6.29 24.94
CA GLY A 9 1.14 -5.36 23.89
C GLY A 9 0.24 -6.03 22.87
N CYS A 10 -0.68 -5.26 22.31
CA CYS A 10 -1.56 -5.62 21.22
C CYS A 10 -0.78 -6.35 20.11
N LYS A 11 -1.37 -7.37 19.50
CA LYS A 11 -0.81 -8.00 18.29
C LYS A 11 -0.73 -6.93 17.21
N ILE A 12 0.48 -6.47 16.91
CA ILE A 12 0.73 -5.49 15.85
C ILE A 12 0.92 -6.28 14.56
N ASP A 13 -0.02 -6.18 13.64
CA ASP A 13 -0.04 -6.94 12.39
C ASP A 13 1.23 -6.74 11.54
N VAL A 14 1.83 -5.54 11.58
CA VAL A 14 3.09 -5.25 10.86
C VAL A 14 4.29 -6.05 11.39
N LEU A 15 4.26 -6.47 12.66
CA LEU A 15 5.32 -7.32 13.25
C LEU A 15 5.09 -8.82 13.04
N GLN A 16 3.98 -9.21 12.41
CA GLN A 16 3.63 -10.59 12.10
C GLN A 16 3.39 -10.74 10.59
N PRO A 17 4.45 -10.67 9.78
CA PRO A 17 4.33 -10.73 8.33
C PRO A 17 3.87 -12.12 7.88
N ALA A 18 2.91 -12.16 6.96
CA ALA A 18 2.39 -13.36 6.31
C ALA A 18 2.66 -13.34 4.79
N GLY A 19 3.56 -12.47 4.33
CA GLY A 19 3.98 -12.36 2.94
C GLY A 19 5.43 -11.89 2.81
N TYR A 20 6.01 -12.17 1.64
CA TYR A 20 7.43 -11.86 1.36
C TYR A 20 7.75 -10.36 1.55
N VAL A 21 6.94 -9.46 0.98
CA VAL A 21 7.21 -8.01 1.03
C VAL A 21 7.18 -7.52 2.48
N ALA A 22 6.16 -7.89 3.26
CA ALA A 22 6.05 -7.51 4.66
C ALA A 22 7.22 -8.07 5.49
N ARG A 23 7.71 -9.28 5.19
CA ARG A 23 8.87 -9.85 5.87
C ARG A 23 10.15 -9.07 5.59
N GLN A 24 10.39 -8.67 4.33
CA GLN A 24 11.54 -7.83 3.99
C GLN A 24 11.46 -6.45 4.65
N GLN A 25 10.27 -5.87 4.73
CA GLN A 25 10.05 -4.61 5.44
C GLN A 25 10.32 -4.75 6.95
N LEU A 26 9.89 -5.84 7.57
CA LEU A 26 10.18 -6.11 8.99
C LEU A 26 11.69 -6.21 9.26
N ILE A 27 12.42 -6.92 8.39
CA ILE A 27 13.88 -7.02 8.49
C ILE A 27 14.53 -5.63 8.39
N LEU A 28 14.10 -4.81 7.43
CA LEU A 28 14.60 -3.44 7.27
C LEU A 28 14.31 -2.59 8.52
N ILE A 29 13.09 -2.64 9.04
CA ILE A 29 12.70 -1.94 10.27
C ILE A 29 13.59 -2.39 11.44
N ALA A 30 13.81 -3.69 11.62
CA ALA A 30 14.64 -4.22 12.69
C ALA A 30 16.10 -3.74 12.60
N ILE A 31 16.67 -3.72 11.39
CA ILE A 31 18.03 -3.20 11.15
C ILE A 31 18.09 -1.70 11.47
N CYS A 32 17.13 -0.91 10.99
CA CYS A 32 17.09 0.53 11.24
C CYS A 32 16.94 0.83 12.75
N VAL A 33 16.06 0.13 13.44
CA VAL A 33 15.88 0.28 14.90
C VAL A 33 17.16 -0.09 15.64
N PHE A 34 17.82 -1.19 15.27
CA PHE A 34 19.08 -1.59 15.88
C PHE A 34 20.17 -0.53 15.71
N VAL A 35 20.37 -0.02 14.49
CA VAL A 35 21.37 1.03 14.20
C VAL A 35 21.07 2.30 14.98
N MET A 36 19.81 2.71 15.06
CA MET A 36 19.41 3.88 15.85
C MET A 36 19.62 3.69 17.34
N LEU A 37 19.34 2.50 17.89
CA LEU A 37 19.58 2.20 19.30
C LEU A 37 21.07 2.23 19.66
N CYS A 38 21.96 1.83 18.75
CA CYS A 38 23.40 1.94 18.95
C CYS A 38 23.89 3.38 19.17
N VAL A 39 23.10 4.38 18.76
CA VAL A 39 23.39 5.81 19.03
C VAL A 39 22.64 6.31 20.25
N VAL A 40 21.33 6.05 20.29
CA VAL A 40 20.46 6.60 21.33
C VAL A 40 20.85 6.10 22.73
N LEU A 41 21.11 4.80 22.89
CA LEU A 41 21.43 4.23 24.19
C LEU A 41 22.75 4.75 24.78
N PRO A 42 23.88 4.82 24.03
CA PRO A 42 25.11 5.43 24.55
C PRO A 42 24.94 6.92 24.90
N VAL A 43 24.20 7.68 24.10
CA VAL A 43 23.94 9.10 24.40
C VAL A 43 23.10 9.24 25.66
N MET A 44 22.03 8.49 25.81
CA MET A 44 21.23 8.52 27.05
C MET A 44 22.05 8.11 28.27
N PHE A 45 22.87 7.05 28.14
CA PHE A 45 23.77 6.64 29.19
C PHE A 45 24.79 7.72 29.57
N ALA A 46 25.42 8.35 28.54
CA ALA A 46 26.36 9.45 28.76
C ALA A 46 25.70 10.64 29.50
N VAL A 47 24.48 11.03 29.12
CA VAL A 47 23.73 12.10 29.80
C VAL A 47 23.52 11.78 31.27
N ILE A 48 23.07 10.56 31.58
CA ILE A 48 22.84 10.11 32.98
C ILE A 48 24.18 10.13 33.77
N VAL A 49 25.25 9.57 33.20
CA VAL A 49 26.58 9.55 33.84
C VAL A 49 27.08 10.94 34.08
N LEU A 50 26.99 11.86 33.13
CA LEU A 50 27.41 13.25 33.27
C LEU A 50 26.57 13.97 34.33
N ALA A 51 25.25 13.80 34.33
CA ALA A 51 24.36 14.40 35.32
C ALA A 51 24.70 13.95 36.75
N ILE A 52 25.06 12.67 36.96
CA ILE A 52 25.47 12.15 38.27
C ILE A 52 26.87 12.61 38.62
N LYS A 53 27.83 12.53 37.69
CA LYS A 53 29.25 12.87 37.92
C LYS A 53 29.43 14.32 38.24
N TYR A 54 28.77 15.23 37.55
CA TYR A 54 28.92 16.70 37.71
C TYR A 54 27.76 17.30 38.54
N ARG A 55 27.08 16.53 39.34
CA ARG A 55 26.09 17.00 40.29
C ARG A 55 26.73 17.95 41.34
N ALA A 56 26.05 19.04 41.69
CA ALA A 56 26.53 20.05 42.61
C ALA A 56 27.04 19.51 43.98
N SER A 57 26.48 18.37 44.44
CA SER A 57 26.92 17.70 45.69
C SER A 57 28.17 16.82 45.51
N ASN A 58 28.70 16.64 44.29
CA ASN A 58 29.89 15.83 44.05
C ASN A 58 31.14 16.71 44.05
N THR A 59 31.83 16.76 45.20
CA THR A 59 33.09 17.52 45.35
C THR A 59 34.34 16.82 44.81
N LYS A 60 34.18 15.58 44.28
CA LYS A 60 35.31 14.78 43.78
C LYS A 60 35.51 14.91 42.23
N ALA A 61 34.62 15.62 41.57
CA ALA A 61 34.72 15.81 40.11
C ALA A 61 35.76 16.90 39.81
N ASP A 62 36.63 16.65 38.82
CA ASP A 62 37.61 17.64 38.36
C ASP A 62 36.88 18.82 37.71
N TYR A 63 37.19 20.02 38.21
CA TYR A 63 36.66 21.26 37.63
C TYR A 63 37.63 21.78 36.57
N LEU A 64 37.21 21.72 35.27
CA LEU A 64 38.02 22.16 34.14
C LEU A 64 37.28 23.31 33.40
N PRO A 65 37.39 24.55 33.90
CA PRO A 65 36.65 25.69 33.36
C PRO A 65 37.07 26.07 31.93
N ASP A 66 38.34 25.84 31.58
CA ASP A 66 38.91 26.19 30.26
C ASP A 66 38.75 25.07 29.20
N TRP A 67 38.08 23.98 29.55
CA TRP A 67 37.85 22.89 28.58
C TRP A 67 36.72 23.26 27.61
N GLY A 68 37.06 23.91 26.49
CA GLY A 68 36.10 24.37 25.49
C GLY A 68 36.11 23.56 24.17
N HIS A 69 37.17 22.79 23.90
CA HIS A 69 37.34 22.14 22.60
C HIS A 69 38.16 20.85 22.65
N SER A 70 37.79 19.86 21.85
CA SER A 70 38.56 18.63 21.66
C SER A 70 38.33 18.06 20.24
N ASN A 71 39.36 18.14 19.40
CA ASN A 71 39.32 17.64 18.00
C ASN A 71 38.91 16.16 17.92
N LYS A 72 39.30 15.34 18.90
CA LYS A 72 38.92 13.90 18.92
C LYS A 72 37.44 13.69 19.19
N VAL A 73 36.89 14.43 20.17
CA VAL A 73 35.47 14.36 20.50
C VAL A 73 34.65 14.91 19.34
N GLU A 74 35.07 16.01 18.75
CA GLU A 74 34.39 16.62 17.60
C GLU A 74 34.38 15.68 16.38
N ALA A 75 35.54 15.10 16.04
CA ALA A 75 35.63 14.14 14.93
C ALA A 75 34.72 12.92 15.15
N PHE A 76 34.56 12.42 16.39
CA PHE A 76 33.66 11.34 16.73
C PHE A 76 32.20 11.79 16.63
N MET A 77 31.86 12.96 17.15
CA MET A 77 30.50 13.52 17.15
C MET A 77 29.95 13.77 15.74
N TRP A 78 30.79 14.15 14.79
CA TRP A 78 30.41 14.32 13.38
C TRP A 78 30.55 13.04 12.57
N GLY A 79 31.61 12.27 12.79
CA GLY A 79 31.92 11.09 12.01
C GLY A 79 30.93 9.97 12.18
N VAL A 80 30.45 9.69 13.41
CA VAL A 80 29.51 8.61 13.66
C VAL A 80 28.15 8.87 13.00
N PRO A 81 27.50 10.03 13.14
CA PRO A 81 26.23 10.30 12.43
C PRO A 81 26.39 10.26 10.91
N ILE A 82 27.46 10.80 10.36
CA ILE A 82 27.73 10.76 8.91
C ILE A 82 27.81 9.30 8.42
N ALA A 83 28.58 8.45 9.11
CA ALA A 83 28.70 7.04 8.76
C ALA A 83 27.34 6.32 8.79
N ILE A 84 26.51 6.61 9.81
CA ILE A 84 25.17 6.04 9.94
C ILE A 84 24.26 6.50 8.80
N ILE A 85 24.29 7.78 8.43
CA ILE A 85 23.50 8.30 7.30
C ILE A 85 23.88 7.57 6.00
N VAL A 86 25.17 7.38 5.76
CA VAL A 86 25.65 6.65 4.57
C VAL A 86 25.15 5.20 4.57
N ILE A 87 25.27 4.49 5.70
CA ILE A 87 24.81 3.10 5.84
C ILE A 87 23.30 3.00 5.63
N LEU A 88 22.50 3.82 6.32
CA LEU A 88 21.05 3.82 6.19
C LEU A 88 20.59 4.24 4.80
N GLY A 89 21.27 5.22 4.18
CA GLY A 89 21.00 5.64 2.81
C GLY A 89 21.23 4.52 1.79
N ALA A 90 22.34 3.79 1.91
CA ALA A 90 22.64 2.65 1.05
C ALA A 90 21.62 1.51 1.23
N LEU A 91 21.28 1.19 2.49
CA LEU A 91 20.24 0.19 2.79
C LEU A 91 18.88 0.58 2.22
N THR A 92 18.46 1.82 2.43
CA THR A 92 17.19 2.33 1.92
C THR A 92 17.15 2.27 0.40
N ALA A 93 18.19 2.72 -0.29
CA ALA A 93 18.28 2.64 -1.75
C ALA A 93 18.16 1.19 -2.24
N TYR A 94 18.90 0.25 -1.64
CA TYR A 94 18.84 -1.17 -2.00
C TYR A 94 17.42 -1.74 -1.87
N TYR A 95 16.75 -1.53 -0.71
CA TYR A 95 15.41 -2.06 -0.47
C TYR A 95 14.36 -1.36 -1.32
N THR A 96 14.49 -0.06 -1.61
CA THR A 96 13.58 0.66 -2.48
C THR A 96 13.55 0.05 -3.88
N TYR A 97 14.71 -0.21 -4.48
CA TYR A 97 14.78 -0.85 -5.80
C TYR A 97 14.28 -2.31 -5.79
N ARG A 98 14.58 -3.04 -4.71
CA ARG A 98 14.21 -4.45 -4.61
C ARG A 98 12.72 -4.68 -4.34
N LEU A 99 12.07 -3.79 -3.60
CA LEU A 99 10.68 -3.91 -3.15
C LEU A 99 9.75 -2.94 -3.88
N GLU A 100 10.15 -2.47 -5.06
CA GLU A 100 9.30 -1.59 -5.86
C GLU A 100 7.98 -2.29 -6.21
N PRO A 101 6.81 -1.70 -5.84
CA PRO A 101 5.52 -2.36 -5.98
C PRO A 101 5.14 -2.73 -7.41
N SER A 102 5.63 -1.99 -8.40
CA SER A 102 5.33 -2.19 -9.82
C SER A 102 6.09 -3.36 -10.45
N ASN A 103 7.19 -3.81 -9.81
CA ASN A 103 8.02 -4.89 -10.30
C ASN A 103 7.49 -6.25 -9.84
N PRO A 104 7.49 -7.27 -10.73
CA PRO A 104 7.18 -8.63 -10.34
C PRO A 104 8.11 -9.13 -9.23
N LEU A 105 7.55 -9.91 -8.31
CA LEU A 105 8.35 -10.55 -7.26
C LEU A 105 9.28 -11.62 -7.86
N PRO A 106 10.41 -11.93 -7.18
CA PRO A 106 11.32 -12.99 -7.63
C PRO A 106 10.59 -14.32 -7.81
N VAL A 107 10.97 -15.07 -8.86
CA VAL A 107 10.35 -16.38 -9.20
C VAL A 107 10.45 -17.38 -8.04
N GLU A 108 11.51 -17.30 -7.25
CA GLU A 108 11.74 -18.15 -6.06
C GLU A 108 10.62 -18.00 -5.02
N VAL A 109 9.92 -16.86 -5.02
CA VAL A 109 8.85 -16.52 -4.05
C VAL A 109 7.47 -16.67 -4.67
N SER A 110 7.33 -16.37 -5.96
CA SER A 110 6.06 -16.32 -6.67
C SER A 110 5.73 -17.58 -7.45
N GLY A 111 6.69 -18.52 -7.54
CA GLY A 111 6.58 -19.67 -8.45
C GLY A 111 6.67 -19.26 -9.93
N GLU A 112 6.64 -20.24 -10.82
CA GLU A 112 6.64 -20.01 -12.29
C GLU A 112 5.26 -19.67 -12.84
N GLU A 113 4.21 -19.78 -12.02
CA GLU A 113 2.84 -19.49 -12.45
C GLU A 113 2.64 -18.02 -12.78
N LYS A 114 1.84 -17.78 -13.80
CA LYS A 114 1.41 -16.41 -14.14
C LYS A 114 0.70 -15.77 -12.95
N PRO A 115 1.04 -14.52 -12.59
CA PRO A 115 0.38 -13.80 -11.51
C PRO A 115 -1.15 -13.76 -11.68
N LEU A 116 -1.88 -13.98 -10.59
CA LEU A 116 -3.31 -13.79 -10.56
C LEU A 116 -3.62 -12.30 -10.69
N GLN A 117 -4.27 -11.91 -11.78
CA GLN A 117 -4.64 -10.51 -11.99
C GLN A 117 -5.93 -10.18 -11.25
N VAL A 118 -5.89 -9.14 -10.42
CA VAL A 118 -7.06 -8.59 -9.71
C VAL A 118 -7.08 -7.08 -9.89
N ASN A 119 -8.17 -6.55 -10.41
CA ASN A 119 -8.37 -5.12 -10.54
C ASN A 119 -9.13 -4.61 -9.33
N ALA A 120 -8.52 -3.74 -8.54
CA ALA A 120 -9.10 -3.18 -7.32
C ALA A 120 -9.52 -1.72 -7.55
N VAL A 121 -10.78 -1.43 -7.33
CA VAL A 121 -11.36 -0.09 -7.46
C VAL A 121 -11.81 0.38 -6.09
N ALA A 122 -11.23 1.50 -5.63
CA ALA A 122 -11.72 2.20 -4.45
C ALA A 122 -12.97 2.99 -4.82
N LEU A 123 -14.10 2.61 -4.27
CA LEU A 123 -15.37 3.31 -4.32
C LEU A 123 -15.58 4.12 -3.05
N ASP A 124 -16.68 4.86 -2.94
CA ASP A 124 -17.02 5.56 -1.71
C ASP A 124 -17.25 4.54 -0.58
N TRP A 125 -16.21 4.45 0.28
CA TRP A 125 -16.07 3.65 1.50
C TRP A 125 -16.18 2.12 1.34
N LYS A 126 -15.88 1.58 0.14
CA LYS A 126 -15.82 0.14 -0.14
C LYS A 126 -14.80 -0.17 -1.23
N TRP A 127 -14.33 -1.42 -1.26
CA TRP A 127 -13.40 -1.90 -2.27
C TRP A 127 -14.10 -2.89 -3.20
N LEU A 128 -14.02 -2.65 -4.50
CA LEU A 128 -14.48 -3.57 -5.54
C LEU A 128 -13.26 -4.29 -6.13
N PHE A 129 -13.26 -5.63 -6.06
CA PHE A 129 -12.22 -6.49 -6.63
C PHE A 129 -12.76 -7.23 -7.83
N ILE A 130 -12.21 -6.99 -9.01
CA ILE A 130 -12.63 -7.62 -10.28
C ILE A 130 -11.54 -8.59 -10.69
N TYR A 131 -11.94 -9.82 -11.03
CA TYR A 131 -11.07 -10.88 -11.55
C TYR A 131 -11.32 -11.05 -13.04
N PRO A 132 -10.52 -10.38 -13.92
CA PRO A 132 -10.81 -10.35 -15.36
C PRO A 132 -10.77 -11.74 -16.00
N GLU A 133 -9.86 -12.62 -15.56
CA GLU A 133 -9.70 -13.98 -16.07
C GLU A 133 -10.90 -14.89 -15.76
N TYR A 134 -11.58 -14.63 -14.66
CA TYR A 134 -12.71 -15.44 -14.19
C TYR A 134 -14.07 -14.81 -14.50
N GLY A 135 -14.11 -13.53 -14.87
CA GLY A 135 -15.34 -12.78 -15.16
C GLY A 135 -16.22 -12.55 -13.93
N ILE A 136 -15.61 -12.48 -12.73
CA ILE A 136 -16.29 -12.30 -11.45
C ILE A 136 -15.78 -11.07 -10.72
N ALA A 137 -16.55 -10.60 -9.73
CA ALA A 137 -16.11 -9.55 -8.82
C ALA A 137 -16.68 -9.75 -7.41
N SER A 138 -16.01 -9.14 -6.43
CA SER A 138 -16.40 -9.14 -5.03
C SER A 138 -16.27 -7.75 -4.41
N ILE A 139 -17.11 -7.45 -3.42
CA ILE A 139 -17.00 -6.25 -2.59
C ILE A 139 -16.39 -6.65 -1.25
N ASN A 140 -15.37 -5.88 -0.81
CA ASN A 140 -14.74 -5.97 0.49
C ASN A 140 -14.11 -7.33 0.85
N GLU A 141 -14.02 -8.24 -0.10
CA GLU A 141 -13.29 -9.51 0.03
C GLU A 141 -12.44 -9.78 -1.20
N ILE A 142 -11.21 -10.21 -0.97
CA ILE A 142 -10.29 -10.68 -2.01
C ILE A 142 -9.86 -12.11 -1.67
N TYR A 143 -9.96 -13.01 -2.63
CA TYR A 143 -9.47 -14.39 -2.50
C TYR A 143 -8.27 -14.60 -3.40
N ALA A 144 -7.24 -15.22 -2.88
CA ALA A 144 -6.05 -15.58 -3.64
C ALA A 144 -5.49 -16.92 -3.17
N PRO A 145 -4.97 -17.76 -4.08
CA PRO A 145 -4.24 -18.95 -3.70
C PRO A 145 -2.97 -18.58 -2.92
N LYS A 146 -2.68 -19.36 -1.87
CA LYS A 146 -1.41 -19.29 -1.14
C LYS A 146 -0.22 -19.51 -2.10
N ASP A 147 0.89 -18.83 -1.84
CA ASP A 147 2.16 -18.92 -2.59
C ASP A 147 2.05 -18.50 -4.07
N ARG A 148 0.90 -18.02 -4.53
CA ARG A 148 0.71 -17.46 -5.86
C ARG A 148 0.78 -15.94 -5.82
N GLN A 149 1.60 -15.36 -6.70
CA GLN A 149 1.69 -13.91 -6.84
C GLN A 149 0.37 -13.33 -7.35
N VAL A 150 -0.08 -12.25 -6.71
CA VAL A 150 -1.24 -11.46 -7.13
C VAL A 150 -0.77 -10.13 -7.67
N LEU A 151 -1.14 -9.82 -8.91
CA LEU A 151 -0.98 -8.51 -9.51
C LEU A 151 -2.25 -7.71 -9.29
N LEU A 152 -2.20 -6.77 -8.37
CA LEU A 152 -3.26 -5.79 -8.15
C LEU A 152 -3.08 -4.61 -9.10
N GLN A 153 -4.14 -4.26 -9.82
CA GLN A 153 -4.25 -3.01 -10.56
C GLN A 153 -5.20 -2.10 -9.80
N LEU A 154 -4.68 -1.00 -9.25
CA LEU A 154 -5.39 -0.13 -8.33
C LEU A 154 -5.84 1.14 -9.04
N THR A 155 -7.10 1.50 -8.86
CA THR A 155 -7.67 2.80 -9.25
C THR A 155 -8.72 3.24 -8.23
N SER A 156 -9.21 4.46 -8.34
CA SER A 156 -10.29 4.99 -7.53
C SER A 156 -11.36 5.65 -8.41
N GLU A 157 -12.59 5.62 -7.95
CA GLU A 157 -13.72 6.30 -8.63
C GLU A 157 -13.71 7.80 -8.39
N SER A 158 -13.61 8.25 -7.14
CA SER A 158 -13.85 9.65 -6.77
C SER A 158 -12.66 10.30 -6.09
N SER A 159 -12.12 9.71 -5.05
CA SER A 159 -11.12 10.30 -4.16
C SER A 159 -9.85 9.46 -4.08
N LEU A 160 -8.76 10.08 -3.63
CA LEU A 160 -7.53 9.38 -3.30
C LEU A 160 -7.78 8.39 -2.16
N ASN A 161 -7.43 7.14 -2.37
CA ASN A 161 -7.44 6.09 -1.37
C ASN A 161 -6.07 5.41 -1.30
N ALA A 162 -5.79 4.68 -0.22
CA ALA A 162 -4.55 3.94 -0.08
C ALA A 162 -4.86 2.48 0.28
N PHE A 163 -4.55 1.58 -0.63
CA PHE A 163 -4.69 0.14 -0.42
C PHE A 163 -3.60 -0.36 0.52
N TRP A 164 -3.99 -1.05 1.60
CA TRP A 164 -3.06 -1.58 2.56
C TRP A 164 -3.53 -2.88 3.20
N VAL A 165 -2.69 -3.90 3.14
CA VAL A 165 -2.81 -5.15 3.92
C VAL A 165 -1.56 -5.28 4.77
N PRO A 166 -1.59 -4.90 6.06
CA PRO A 166 -0.41 -4.80 6.93
C PRO A 166 0.46 -6.05 6.97
N LYS A 167 -0.14 -7.23 6.93
CA LYS A 167 0.58 -8.52 6.98
C LYS A 167 1.23 -8.93 5.66
N LEU A 168 0.81 -8.36 4.53
CA LEU A 168 1.34 -8.72 3.21
C LEU A 168 2.36 -7.71 2.68
N GLY A 169 2.21 -6.44 3.03
CA GLY A 169 3.21 -5.46 2.65
C GLY A 169 2.70 -4.03 2.47
N THR A 170 3.35 -3.36 1.58
CA THR A 170 3.36 -1.94 1.27
C THR A 170 1.99 -1.30 1.12
N VAL A 171 1.91 -0.02 1.48
CA VAL A 171 0.79 0.88 1.14
C VAL A 171 0.98 1.40 -0.28
N LEU A 172 -0.06 1.34 -1.11
CA LEU A 172 -0.04 1.94 -2.44
C LEU A 172 -1.31 2.76 -2.70
N TYR A 173 -1.12 3.94 -3.29
CA TYR A 173 -2.23 4.83 -3.60
C TYR A 173 -3.05 4.34 -4.80
N ALA A 174 -4.37 4.37 -4.62
CA ALA A 174 -5.37 4.25 -5.67
C ALA A 174 -5.92 5.63 -5.99
N MET A 175 -5.60 6.14 -7.18
CA MET A 175 -5.99 7.49 -7.61
C MET A 175 -6.94 7.40 -8.80
N PRO A 176 -7.89 8.36 -8.92
CA PRO A 176 -8.75 8.47 -10.10
C PRO A 176 -7.93 8.60 -11.39
N GLN A 177 -8.33 7.90 -12.42
CA GLN A 177 -7.71 7.93 -13.76
C GLN A 177 -6.27 7.38 -13.81
N MET A 178 -5.76 6.82 -12.72
CA MET A 178 -4.47 6.14 -12.68
C MET A 178 -4.66 4.64 -12.55
N ASN A 179 -3.69 3.88 -13.04
CA ASN A 179 -3.61 2.44 -12.88
C ASN A 179 -2.28 2.09 -12.20
N SER A 180 -2.28 2.05 -10.87
CA SER A 180 -1.11 1.69 -10.06
C SER A 180 -1.00 0.16 -9.97
N LYS A 181 0.21 -0.39 -10.10
CA LYS A 181 0.48 -1.83 -10.05
C LYS A 181 1.10 -2.19 -8.71
N LEU A 182 0.58 -3.23 -8.08
CA LEU A 182 1.08 -3.74 -6.81
C LEU A 182 1.17 -5.26 -6.87
N HIS A 183 2.36 -5.79 -6.62
CA HIS A 183 2.62 -7.22 -6.55
C HIS A 183 2.70 -7.68 -5.09
N LEU A 184 1.83 -8.61 -4.71
CA LEU A 184 1.81 -9.22 -3.38
C LEU A 184 1.76 -10.73 -3.48
N VAL A 185 2.27 -11.41 -2.45
CA VAL A 185 2.13 -12.86 -2.25
C VAL A 185 1.87 -13.12 -0.78
N ALA A 186 0.94 -14.02 -0.50
CA ALA A 186 0.70 -14.54 0.84
C ALA A 186 1.34 -15.94 0.93
N ASP A 187 2.26 -16.12 1.86
CA ASP A 187 2.97 -17.39 2.10
C ASP A 187 2.36 -18.22 3.25
N GLU A 188 1.30 -17.70 3.87
CA GLU A 188 0.51 -18.38 4.89
C GLU A 188 -0.97 -18.40 4.50
N LYS A 189 -1.69 -19.50 4.84
CA LYS A 189 -3.14 -19.53 4.76
C LYS A 189 -3.73 -18.72 5.90
N GLY A 190 -4.80 -17.99 5.62
CA GLY A 190 -5.50 -17.23 6.64
C GLY A 190 -6.31 -16.07 6.08
N ILE A 191 -6.93 -15.33 6.99
CA ILE A 191 -7.67 -14.12 6.68
C ILE A 191 -6.87 -12.94 7.20
N PHE A 192 -6.52 -12.01 6.33
CA PHE A 192 -5.76 -10.81 6.67
C PHE A 192 -6.63 -9.58 6.48
N ASN A 193 -6.61 -8.69 7.47
CA ASN A 193 -7.35 -7.44 7.41
C ASN A 193 -6.66 -6.46 6.46
N GLY A 194 -7.44 -5.87 5.57
CA GLY A 194 -7.05 -4.76 4.74
C GLY A 194 -7.91 -3.53 4.98
N ASN A 195 -7.35 -2.36 4.75
CA ASN A 195 -8.02 -1.08 4.96
C ASN A 195 -7.54 -0.03 3.95
N SER A 196 -8.31 1.04 3.83
CA SER A 196 -7.78 2.27 3.26
C SER A 196 -6.94 2.99 4.32
N ALA A 197 -5.73 3.41 3.96
CA ALA A 197 -4.81 4.11 4.87
C ALA A 197 -4.80 5.64 4.66
N ASN A 198 -5.64 6.15 3.75
CA ASN A 198 -5.78 7.58 3.48
C ASN A 198 -7.21 8.04 3.75
N TYR A 199 -7.37 9.14 4.49
CA TYR A 199 -8.69 9.70 4.81
C TYR A 199 -9.42 10.14 3.53
N SER A 200 -10.64 9.61 3.34
CA SER A 200 -11.47 9.83 2.15
C SER A 200 -12.90 10.26 2.48
N GLY A 201 -13.13 10.85 3.64
CA GLY A 201 -14.44 11.36 4.07
C GLY A 201 -15.07 10.55 5.21
N ASP A 202 -16.36 10.77 5.45
CA ASP A 202 -17.07 10.35 6.67
C ASP A 202 -17.11 8.83 6.90
N GLY A 203 -17.22 8.04 5.84
CA GLY A 203 -17.25 6.56 5.92
C GLY A 203 -15.87 5.90 5.90
N PHE A 204 -14.77 6.66 5.88
CA PHE A 204 -13.41 6.14 5.81
C PHE A 204 -13.10 5.08 6.88
N SER A 205 -13.53 5.28 8.13
CA SER A 205 -13.26 4.35 9.23
C SER A 205 -13.86 2.95 9.03
N HIS A 206 -14.85 2.83 8.15
CA HIS A 206 -15.53 1.58 7.80
C HIS A 206 -15.02 0.96 6.50
N MET A 207 -14.12 1.63 5.78
CA MET A 207 -13.55 1.15 4.52
C MET A 207 -12.50 0.07 4.76
N ARG A 208 -12.99 -1.13 5.10
CA ARG A 208 -12.21 -2.32 5.43
C ARG A 208 -12.54 -3.44 4.47
N PHE A 209 -11.61 -4.36 4.28
CA PHE A 209 -11.81 -5.58 3.48
C PHE A 209 -10.98 -6.72 4.07
N HIS A 210 -11.28 -7.94 3.61
CA HIS A 210 -10.56 -9.14 4.04
C HIS A 210 -9.83 -9.78 2.85
N TRP A 211 -8.55 -10.07 3.05
CA TRP A 211 -7.77 -10.89 2.15
C TRP A 211 -7.78 -12.34 2.62
N HIS A 212 -8.39 -13.23 1.83
CA HIS A 212 -8.43 -14.67 2.08
C HIS A 212 -7.31 -15.36 1.30
N SER A 213 -6.29 -15.81 2.01
CA SER A 213 -5.25 -16.68 1.45
C SER A 213 -5.66 -18.14 1.67
N VAL A 214 -5.99 -18.83 0.60
CA VAL A 214 -6.62 -20.17 0.63
C VAL A 214 -5.84 -21.17 -0.22
N SER A 215 -6.23 -22.45 -0.21
CA SER A 215 -5.71 -23.41 -1.18
C SER A 215 -6.22 -23.11 -2.59
N LEU A 216 -5.55 -23.64 -3.61
CA LEU A 216 -6.01 -23.52 -5.00
C LEU A 216 -7.39 -24.14 -5.19
N GLU A 217 -7.66 -25.24 -4.51
CA GLU A 217 -8.97 -25.91 -4.52
C GLU A 217 -10.07 -25.03 -3.93
N ASP A 218 -9.83 -24.46 -2.73
CA ASP A 218 -10.77 -23.56 -2.07
C ASP A 218 -11.03 -22.29 -2.91
N PHE A 219 -9.98 -21.78 -3.57
CA PHE A 219 -10.11 -20.66 -4.49
C PHE A 219 -11.03 -21.01 -5.68
N ASN A 220 -10.83 -22.16 -6.31
CA ASN A 220 -11.67 -22.61 -7.43
C ASN A 220 -13.13 -22.85 -6.99
N ASN A 221 -13.34 -23.41 -5.81
CA ASN A 221 -14.66 -23.59 -5.22
C ASN A 221 -15.35 -22.24 -4.97
N TRP A 222 -14.59 -21.25 -4.47
CA TRP A 222 -15.10 -19.89 -4.29
C TRP A 222 -15.46 -19.22 -5.63
N VAL A 223 -14.62 -19.36 -6.66
CA VAL A 223 -14.92 -18.85 -8.01
C VAL A 223 -16.23 -19.44 -8.55
N THR A 224 -16.43 -20.74 -8.39
CA THR A 224 -17.66 -21.41 -8.80
C THR A 224 -18.86 -20.87 -8.02
N LYS A 225 -18.76 -20.77 -6.70
CA LYS A 225 -19.81 -20.19 -5.84
C LYS A 225 -20.19 -18.77 -6.26
N VAL A 226 -19.20 -17.93 -6.60
CA VAL A 226 -19.45 -16.56 -7.05
C VAL A 226 -20.14 -16.54 -8.41
N ARG A 227 -19.76 -17.43 -9.33
CA ARG A 227 -20.41 -17.56 -10.66
C ARG A 227 -21.87 -17.96 -10.56
N ASP A 228 -22.18 -18.87 -9.65
CA ASP A 228 -23.53 -19.44 -9.52
C ASP A 228 -24.51 -18.49 -8.81
N ASN A 229 -23.99 -17.68 -7.86
CA ASN A 229 -24.81 -16.84 -6.99
C ASN A 229 -24.61 -15.34 -7.21
N GLY A 230 -23.69 -14.95 -8.08
CA GLY A 230 -23.34 -13.54 -8.30
C GLY A 230 -24.41 -12.79 -9.09
N GLN A 231 -24.60 -11.52 -8.74
CA GLN A 231 -25.44 -10.61 -9.52
C GLN A 231 -24.63 -10.05 -10.71
N LYS A 232 -25.31 -9.78 -11.83
CA LYS A 232 -24.64 -9.20 -12.99
C LYS A 232 -24.07 -7.82 -12.66
N LEU A 233 -22.79 -7.60 -13.00
CA LEU A 233 -22.12 -6.31 -12.88
C LEU A 233 -21.91 -5.70 -14.28
N ASP A 234 -22.88 -4.91 -14.72
CA ASP A 234 -22.80 -4.05 -15.90
C ASP A 234 -22.60 -2.59 -15.49
N ARG A 235 -22.60 -1.69 -16.48
CA ARG A 235 -22.41 -0.25 -16.23
C ARG A 235 -23.46 0.36 -15.33
N MET A 236 -24.72 -0.07 -15.47
CA MET A 236 -25.83 0.46 -14.66
C MET A 236 -25.72 0.03 -13.21
N SER A 237 -25.48 -1.27 -12.97
CA SER A 237 -25.29 -1.80 -11.62
C SER A 237 -23.99 -1.25 -10.98
N TYR A 238 -22.92 -1.05 -11.76
CA TYR A 238 -21.71 -0.41 -11.26
C TYR A 238 -21.97 1.03 -10.81
N ARG A 239 -22.72 1.82 -11.56
CA ARG A 239 -23.07 3.20 -11.15
C ARG A 239 -23.84 3.23 -9.84
N GLN A 240 -24.82 2.34 -9.69
CA GLN A 240 -25.58 2.24 -8.44
C GLN A 240 -24.66 1.84 -7.27
N LEU A 241 -23.68 0.96 -7.55
CA LEU A 241 -22.69 0.54 -6.56
C LEU A 241 -21.73 1.66 -6.19
N ALA A 242 -21.33 2.52 -7.14
CA ALA A 242 -20.38 3.61 -6.94
C ALA A 242 -20.95 4.76 -6.09
N ILE A 243 -22.29 4.92 -6.05
CA ILE A 243 -22.94 5.95 -5.23
C ILE A 243 -22.73 5.61 -3.75
N ALA A 244 -22.25 6.59 -2.98
CA ALA A 244 -22.12 6.47 -1.55
C ALA A 244 -23.51 6.25 -0.88
N PRO A 245 -23.62 5.33 0.07
CA PRO A 245 -24.82 5.28 0.92
C PRO A 245 -24.90 6.60 1.69
N ARG A 246 -26.11 7.12 1.86
CA ARG A 246 -26.32 8.33 2.69
C ARG A 246 -25.90 8.02 4.12
N MET A 247 -25.26 8.97 4.79
CA MET A 247 -24.77 8.84 6.17
C MET A 247 -25.84 8.29 7.13
N ASN A 248 -27.12 8.63 6.92
CA ASN A 248 -28.26 8.19 7.72
C ASN A 248 -28.66 6.72 7.43
N ASP A 249 -28.20 6.16 6.31
CA ASP A 249 -28.50 4.77 5.90
C ASP A 249 -27.43 3.80 6.38
N ILE A 250 -26.33 4.29 6.97
CA ILE A 250 -25.30 3.46 7.61
C ILE A 250 -25.83 2.99 8.96
N THR A 251 -26.72 2.02 8.90
CA THR A 251 -27.23 1.35 10.09
C THR A 251 -26.13 0.54 10.77
N ALA A 252 -26.31 0.21 12.05
CA ALA A 252 -25.33 -0.55 12.83
C ALA A 252 -24.96 -1.93 12.22
N LYS A 253 -25.71 -2.43 11.26
CA LYS A 253 -25.47 -3.65 10.48
C LYS A 253 -24.41 -3.48 9.40
N GLU A 254 -24.19 -2.28 8.86
CA GLU A 254 -23.18 -1.97 7.85
C GLU A 254 -21.79 -1.65 8.45
N LYS A 255 -21.63 -1.75 9.78
CA LYS A 255 -20.34 -1.62 10.46
C LYS A 255 -19.35 -2.73 10.09
N ASP A 256 -19.84 -3.90 9.69
CA ASP A 256 -19.03 -4.96 9.08
C ASP A 256 -19.15 -4.82 7.56
N ALA A 257 -18.01 -4.68 6.91
CA ALA A 257 -17.91 -4.46 5.47
C ALA A 257 -18.82 -5.43 4.70
N GLU A 258 -19.92 -4.90 4.13
CA GLU A 258 -20.89 -5.71 3.40
C GLU A 258 -20.22 -6.44 2.23
N VAL A 259 -20.31 -7.77 2.23
CA VAL A 259 -19.75 -8.60 1.17
C VAL A 259 -20.83 -8.86 0.13
N ARG A 260 -20.51 -8.55 -1.12
CA ARG A 260 -21.38 -8.85 -2.28
C ARG A 260 -20.55 -9.48 -3.39
N TYR A 261 -21.18 -10.39 -4.14
CA TYR A 261 -20.57 -11.09 -5.26
C TYR A 261 -21.27 -10.77 -6.57
N PHE A 262 -20.47 -10.70 -7.65
CA PHE A 262 -20.97 -10.37 -8.97
C PHE A 262 -20.44 -11.34 -10.01
N ALA A 263 -21.34 -11.84 -10.86
CA ALA A 263 -21.06 -12.60 -12.07
C ALA A 263 -22.29 -12.59 -13.00
N PRO A 264 -22.14 -12.45 -14.31
CA PRO A 264 -20.90 -12.05 -15.01
C PRO A 264 -20.58 -10.56 -14.87
N VAL A 265 -19.28 -10.22 -14.98
CA VAL A 265 -18.80 -8.84 -15.02
C VAL A 265 -18.65 -8.40 -16.47
N GLU A 266 -19.08 -7.16 -16.81
CA GLU A 266 -18.95 -6.60 -18.16
C GLU A 266 -17.47 -6.53 -18.59
N LYS A 267 -17.18 -7.01 -19.80
CA LYS A 267 -15.85 -6.94 -20.38
C LYS A 267 -15.40 -5.48 -20.49
N ARG A 268 -14.14 -5.19 -20.13
CA ARG A 268 -13.54 -3.85 -20.12
C ARG A 268 -14.17 -2.86 -19.12
N LEU A 269 -14.96 -3.31 -18.13
CA LEU A 269 -15.52 -2.43 -17.11
C LEU A 269 -14.39 -1.66 -16.39
N TYR A 270 -13.34 -2.35 -15.93
CA TYR A 270 -12.19 -1.70 -15.27
C TYR A 270 -11.53 -0.63 -16.16
N TYR A 271 -11.29 -0.93 -17.44
CA TYR A 271 -10.77 0.04 -18.40
C TYR A 271 -11.64 1.30 -18.48
N ARG A 272 -12.97 1.11 -18.49
CA ARG A 272 -13.92 2.24 -18.55
C ARG A 272 -13.90 3.08 -17.27
N ILE A 273 -13.73 2.44 -16.12
CA ILE A 273 -13.61 3.12 -14.82
C ILE A 273 -12.36 4.00 -14.82
N VAL A 274 -11.20 3.43 -15.16
CA VAL A 274 -9.93 4.18 -15.23
C VAL A 274 -10.04 5.36 -16.21
N ASN A 275 -10.68 5.16 -17.36
CA ASN A 275 -10.78 6.18 -18.41
C ASN A 275 -12.03 7.06 -18.34
N ARG A 276 -12.79 7.02 -17.22
CA ARG A 276 -13.98 7.85 -17.00
C ARG A 276 -15.03 7.76 -18.10
N CYS A 277 -15.23 6.59 -18.69
CA CYS A 277 -16.21 6.35 -19.74
C CYS A 277 -17.16 5.18 -19.45
N VAL A 278 -17.61 5.09 -18.21
CA VAL A 278 -18.65 4.14 -17.79
C VAL A 278 -19.98 4.51 -18.44
N ASP A 279 -20.25 5.79 -18.61
CA ASP A 279 -21.45 6.29 -19.27
C ASP A 279 -21.43 6.01 -20.78
N GLU A 280 -22.58 5.64 -21.36
CA GLU A 280 -22.65 5.24 -22.76
C GLU A 280 -22.26 6.34 -23.74
N ASN A 281 -22.52 7.59 -23.38
CA ASN A 281 -22.28 8.75 -24.22
C ASN A 281 -20.93 9.46 -23.92
N THR A 282 -20.11 8.91 -23.02
CA THR A 282 -18.84 9.53 -22.64
C THR A 282 -17.69 8.93 -23.41
N ILE A 283 -16.88 9.77 -24.06
CA ILE A 283 -15.65 9.36 -24.73
C ILE A 283 -14.59 9.08 -23.67
N CYS A 284 -13.87 7.97 -23.78
CA CYS A 284 -12.82 7.61 -22.84
C CYS A 284 -11.65 8.62 -22.90
N ASN A 285 -11.09 8.96 -21.73
CA ASN A 285 -9.99 9.92 -21.63
C ASN A 285 -8.78 9.56 -22.48
N GLU A 286 -8.45 8.27 -22.59
CA GLU A 286 -7.37 7.81 -23.47
C GLU A 286 -7.63 8.15 -24.94
N ASP A 287 -8.88 8.01 -25.40
CA ASP A 287 -9.27 8.36 -26.76
C ASP A 287 -9.25 9.87 -27.00
N LEU A 288 -9.62 10.66 -25.97
CA LEU A 288 -9.49 12.12 -26.01
C LEU A 288 -8.04 12.55 -26.12
N MET A 289 -7.14 11.95 -25.33
CA MET A 289 -5.71 12.25 -25.39
C MET A 289 -5.09 11.86 -26.74
N LYS A 290 -5.47 10.70 -27.29
CA LYS A 290 -5.02 10.29 -28.64
C LYS A 290 -5.49 11.27 -29.72
N ARG A 291 -6.73 11.75 -29.64
CA ARG A 291 -7.25 12.76 -30.58
C ARG A 291 -6.51 14.08 -30.46
N ALA A 292 -6.28 14.56 -29.22
CA ALA A 292 -5.52 15.78 -28.97
C ALA A 292 -4.08 15.68 -29.47
N ALA A 293 -3.41 14.55 -29.24
CA ALA A 293 -2.06 14.31 -29.74
C ALA A 293 -2.01 14.26 -31.28
N ALA A 294 -3.02 13.66 -31.93
CA ALA A 294 -3.12 13.64 -33.39
C ALA A 294 -3.35 15.05 -33.95
N GLN A 295 -4.19 15.86 -33.32
CA GLN A 295 -4.44 17.25 -33.72
C GLN A 295 -3.19 18.12 -33.62
N THR A 296 -2.40 17.97 -32.53
CA THR A 296 -1.12 18.70 -32.38
C THR A 296 -0.08 18.28 -33.39
N LEU A 297 -0.02 16.99 -33.77
CA LEU A 297 0.86 16.48 -34.79
C LEU A 297 0.48 17.03 -36.20
N TRP A 298 -0.81 17.03 -36.54
CA TRP A 298 -1.32 17.63 -37.76
C TRP A 298 -1.13 19.16 -37.79
N GLY A 299 -1.35 19.83 -36.67
CA GLY A 299 -1.10 21.28 -36.53
C GLY A 299 0.38 21.62 -36.74
N ALA A 300 1.29 20.83 -36.16
CA ALA A 300 2.74 20.98 -36.39
C ALA A 300 3.16 20.69 -37.82
N LEU A 301 2.56 19.69 -38.47
CA LEU A 301 2.80 19.39 -39.88
C LEU A 301 2.27 20.50 -40.81
N CYS A 302 1.06 21.03 -40.55
CA CYS A 302 0.50 22.13 -41.31
C CYS A 302 1.34 23.39 -41.20
N SER A 303 1.86 23.73 -40.00
CA SER A 303 2.74 24.89 -39.82
C SER A 303 4.11 24.76 -40.54
N VAL A 304 4.56 23.53 -40.82
CA VAL A 304 5.79 23.27 -41.59
C VAL A 304 5.54 23.45 -43.10
N PHE A 305 4.32 23.17 -43.55
CA PHE A 305 3.98 23.22 -44.99
C PHE A 305 3.31 24.55 -45.41
N ASP A 306 2.84 25.35 -44.46
CA ASP A 306 2.23 26.68 -44.70
C ASP A 306 2.78 27.69 -43.71
N PRO A 307 3.96 28.29 -43.99
CA PRO A 307 4.59 29.26 -43.11
C PRO A 307 3.84 30.58 -42.98
N ASP A 308 2.81 30.84 -43.82
CA ASP A 308 2.00 32.06 -43.80
C ASP A 308 0.66 31.86 -43.01
N ALA A 309 0.49 30.72 -42.35
CA ALA A 309 -0.70 30.39 -41.54
C ALA A 309 -0.59 30.79 -40.06
N ILE A 310 0.30 31.77 -39.74
CA ILE A 310 0.45 32.37 -38.37
C ILE A 310 -0.09 33.77 -38.38
#